data_79c8ee4e9c775c73d2b12fd13f8d7252
#
_entry.id   79c8ee4e9c775c73d2b12fd13f8d7252
#
_cell.length_a   1.000
_cell.length_b   1.000
_cell.length_c   1.000
_cell.angle_alpha   90.00
_cell.angle_beta   90.00
_cell.angle_gamma   90.00
#
_symmetry.space_group_name_H-M   'P 1'
#
loop_
_entity.id
_entity.type
_entity.pdbx_description
1 polymer ?
#
loop_
_entity_poly.entity_id
_entity_poly.type
_entity_poly.pdbx_seq_one_letter_code
_entity_poly.pdbx_strand_id
1 'polypeptide(L)'
;GVSFGTNAKIIYRRIGDFSNAFGFGIDASINYDYKKYRFSAVGRDITTTVNSWNTELGEDVEEIFTLTGNEIPGKSLEVTLPRIILAAKRLTAISQNLNLVTEIDLNFTADGRRNTVIQSDNFSADPTFGLDLGYKDKLFIRGGIGNIQEASSLVPIDLSVEEPSNEEVITSEWTFQPNFGLGLKLKNITLDYALTDIGNASDALYSNVFSIRLSL
;
A
#
# COMPACT_ATOMS: atom_id res chain seq x y z
N GLY A 1 -25.44 0.79 12.47
CA GLY A 1 -25.35 -0.68 12.59
C GLY A 1 -23.91 -1.16 12.59
N VAL A 2 -23.70 -2.40 13.02
CA VAL A 2 -22.39 -3.04 13.03
C VAL A 2 -22.36 -4.13 11.96
N SER A 3 -21.26 -4.24 11.22
CA SER A 3 -21.00 -5.33 10.28
C SER A 3 -19.57 -5.87 10.45
N PHE A 4 -19.40 -7.16 10.18
CA PHE A 4 -18.12 -7.86 10.26
C PHE A 4 -17.78 -8.43 8.89
N GLY A 5 -16.49 -8.49 8.58
CA GLY A 5 -15.98 -9.12 7.39
C GLY A 5 -14.74 -9.93 7.69
N THR A 6 -14.58 -11.04 6.99
CA THR A 6 -13.37 -11.88 7.03
C THR A 6 -12.97 -12.22 5.60
N ASN A 7 -11.66 -12.33 5.38
CA ASN A 7 -11.10 -12.76 4.10
C ASN A 7 -9.99 -13.78 4.37
N ALA A 8 -10.09 -14.94 3.73
CA ALA A 8 -9.04 -15.94 3.72
C ALA A 8 -8.25 -15.83 2.41
N LYS A 9 -6.94 -15.78 2.51
CA LYS A 9 -6.02 -15.65 1.36
C LYS A 9 -5.25 -16.94 1.18
N ILE A 10 -5.26 -17.46 -0.04
CA ILE A 10 -4.35 -18.49 -0.51
C ILE A 10 -3.46 -17.82 -1.55
N ILE A 11 -2.16 -17.88 -1.34
CA ILE A 11 -1.19 -17.17 -2.15
C ILE A 11 -0.36 -18.20 -2.88
N TYR A 12 -0.25 -18.06 -4.20
CA TYR A 12 0.70 -18.77 -5.02
C TYR A 12 1.52 -17.77 -5.82
N ARG A 13 2.84 -17.87 -5.71
CA ARG A 13 3.76 -17.01 -6.45
C ARG A 13 4.74 -17.89 -7.22
N ARG A 14 5.18 -17.43 -8.38
CA ARG A 14 6.19 -18.09 -9.20
C ARG A 14 7.16 -17.04 -9.74
N ILE A 15 8.44 -17.34 -9.65
CA ILE A 15 9.53 -16.53 -10.19
C ILE A 15 10.28 -17.41 -11.20
N GLY A 16 10.10 -17.10 -12.48
CA GLY A 16 10.66 -17.94 -13.53
C GLY A 16 10.19 -19.39 -13.41
N ASP A 17 11.08 -20.33 -13.78
CA ASP A 17 10.85 -21.77 -13.67
C ASP A 17 11.55 -22.37 -12.45
N PHE A 18 12.28 -21.56 -11.69
CA PHE A 18 13.18 -22.02 -10.64
C PHE A 18 12.68 -21.76 -9.21
N SER A 19 11.66 -20.90 -9.01
CA SER A 19 11.17 -20.63 -7.64
C SER A 19 9.68 -20.47 -7.60
N ASN A 20 9.07 -21.06 -6.59
CA ASN A 20 7.65 -20.91 -6.29
C ASN A 20 7.41 -20.76 -4.79
N ALA A 21 6.29 -20.15 -4.43
CA ALA A 21 5.87 -20.02 -3.04
C ALA A 21 4.38 -20.32 -2.87
N PHE A 22 4.08 -20.93 -1.75
CA PHE A 22 2.73 -21.10 -1.24
C PHE A 22 2.56 -20.35 0.07
N GLY A 23 1.46 -19.63 0.20
CA GLY A 23 1.18 -18.86 1.39
C GLY A 23 -0.29 -18.90 1.79
N PHE A 24 -0.54 -18.56 3.05
CA PHE A 24 -1.85 -18.44 3.64
C PHE A 24 -1.91 -17.24 4.58
N GLY A 25 -3.06 -16.55 4.61
CA GLY A 25 -3.30 -15.44 5.51
C GLY A 25 -4.78 -15.18 5.73
N ILE A 26 -5.10 -14.48 6.82
CA ILE A 26 -6.47 -14.08 7.16
C ILE A 26 -6.48 -12.57 7.43
N ASP A 27 -7.52 -11.92 6.90
CA ASP A 27 -7.90 -10.56 7.27
C ASP A 27 -9.25 -10.59 8.00
N ALA A 28 -9.46 -9.64 8.90
CA ALA A 28 -10.75 -9.44 9.55
C ALA A 28 -11.08 -7.94 9.60
N SER A 29 -12.37 -7.61 9.60
CA SER A 29 -12.80 -6.22 9.68
C SER A 29 -14.08 -6.08 10.48
N ILE A 30 -14.23 -4.91 11.09
CA ILE A 30 -15.45 -4.44 11.72
C ILE A 30 -15.77 -3.05 11.20
N ASN A 31 -17.04 -2.82 10.87
CA ASN A 31 -17.53 -1.51 10.49
C ASN A 31 -18.69 -1.10 11.39
N TYR A 32 -18.73 0.17 11.76
CA TYR A 32 -19.81 0.76 12.55
C TYR A 32 -20.38 1.98 11.82
N ASP A 33 -21.65 1.85 11.39
CA ASP A 33 -22.38 2.94 10.72
C ASP A 33 -23.20 3.73 11.75
N TYR A 34 -22.92 5.03 11.86
CA TYR A 34 -23.63 5.98 12.70
C TYR A 34 -24.00 7.26 11.93
N LYS A 35 -25.27 7.41 11.59
CA LYS A 35 -25.80 8.54 10.81
C LYS A 35 -25.05 8.72 9.48
N LYS A 36 -24.26 9.80 9.38
CA LYS A 36 -23.46 10.16 8.19
C LYS A 36 -22.02 9.63 8.26
N TYR A 37 -21.67 8.94 9.35
CA TYR A 37 -20.33 8.46 9.60
C TYR A 37 -20.27 6.94 9.50
N ARG A 38 -19.14 6.45 9.01
CA ARG A 38 -18.73 5.07 9.12
C ARG A 38 -17.34 5.03 9.74
N PHE A 39 -17.19 4.22 10.75
CA PHE A 39 -15.91 3.90 11.37
C PHE A 39 -15.58 2.46 11.03
N SER A 40 -14.33 2.21 10.66
CA SER A 40 -13.86 0.89 10.27
C SER A 40 -12.57 0.56 10.99
N ALA A 41 -12.42 -0.70 11.40
CA ALA A 41 -11.15 -1.25 11.81
C ALA A 41 -10.91 -2.52 10.98
N VAL A 42 -9.77 -2.58 10.30
CA VAL A 42 -9.37 -3.69 9.44
C VAL A 42 -8.03 -4.21 9.93
N GLY A 43 -8.00 -5.45 10.40
CA GLY A 43 -6.77 -6.19 10.65
C GLY A 43 -6.40 -6.96 9.39
N ARG A 44 -5.27 -6.61 8.78
CA ARG A 44 -4.70 -7.36 7.65
C ARG A 44 -3.63 -8.30 8.15
N ASP A 45 -3.58 -9.48 7.56
CA ASP A 45 -2.61 -10.51 7.90
C ASP A 45 -2.59 -10.86 9.40
N ILE A 46 -3.79 -10.89 10.06
CA ILE A 46 -3.94 -11.05 11.51
C ILE A 46 -3.36 -12.36 12.05
N THR A 47 -3.24 -13.36 11.20
CA THR A 47 -2.60 -14.64 11.52
C THR A 47 -1.12 -14.66 11.19
N THR A 48 -0.56 -13.51 10.76
CA THR A 48 0.73 -13.46 10.10
C THR A 48 0.71 -14.27 8.80
N THR A 49 0.78 -13.63 7.65
CA THR A 49 0.81 -14.34 6.37
C THR A 49 2.21 -14.92 6.17
N VAL A 50 2.27 -16.23 6.00
CA VAL A 50 3.53 -16.96 5.78
C VAL A 50 3.53 -17.47 4.34
N ASN A 51 4.58 -17.16 3.58
CA ASN A 51 4.86 -17.73 2.27
C ASN A 51 6.08 -18.66 2.37
N SER A 52 5.89 -19.92 2.05
CA SER A 52 6.97 -20.90 1.97
C SER A 52 7.49 -20.94 0.55
N TRP A 53 8.71 -20.49 0.35
CA TRP A 53 9.41 -20.50 -0.92
C TRP A 53 10.16 -21.84 -1.09
N ASN A 54 10.07 -22.40 -2.29
CA ASN A 54 10.89 -23.51 -2.74
C ASN A 54 11.63 -23.05 -3.98
N THR A 55 12.97 -23.08 -3.92
CA THR A 55 13.84 -22.72 -5.04
C THR A 55 14.61 -23.96 -5.47
N GLU A 56 14.51 -24.29 -6.75
CA GLU A 56 15.22 -25.40 -7.42
C GLU A 56 15.94 -24.81 -8.62
N LEU A 57 17.24 -24.70 -8.52
CA LEU A 57 18.10 -24.21 -9.60
C LEU A 57 18.51 -25.38 -10.47
N GLY A 58 18.71 -25.15 -11.77
CA GLY A 58 19.35 -26.15 -12.65
C GLY A 58 20.82 -26.30 -12.31
N GLU A 59 21.39 -27.49 -12.61
CA GLU A 59 22.80 -27.84 -12.32
C GLU A 59 23.79 -26.78 -12.80
N ASP A 60 23.58 -26.22 -14.00
CA ASP A 60 24.44 -25.17 -14.58
C ASP A 60 24.45 -23.88 -13.72
N VAL A 61 23.30 -23.52 -13.10
CA VAL A 61 23.20 -22.34 -12.25
C VAL A 61 23.80 -22.60 -10.88
N GLU A 62 23.59 -23.78 -10.31
CA GLU A 62 24.22 -24.20 -9.04
C GLU A 62 25.75 -24.21 -9.14
N GLU A 63 26.30 -24.65 -10.28
CA GLU A 63 27.73 -24.59 -10.53
C GLU A 63 28.25 -23.14 -10.51
N ILE A 64 27.54 -22.20 -11.14
CA ILE A 64 27.90 -20.77 -11.14
C ILE A 64 27.91 -20.22 -9.70
N PHE A 65 26.86 -20.52 -8.90
CA PHE A 65 26.80 -20.09 -7.49
C PHE A 65 28.01 -20.63 -6.71
N THR A 66 28.34 -21.89 -6.91
CA THR A 66 29.48 -22.54 -6.26
C THR A 66 30.82 -21.92 -6.66
N LEU A 67 31.02 -21.66 -7.98
CA LEU A 67 32.25 -21.05 -8.51
C LEU A 67 32.43 -19.59 -8.04
N THR A 68 31.34 -18.88 -7.84
CA THR A 68 31.36 -17.48 -7.37
C THR A 68 31.39 -17.35 -5.83
N GLY A 69 31.33 -18.47 -5.11
CA GLY A 69 31.33 -18.51 -3.63
C GLY A 69 30.03 -17.98 -3.02
N ASN A 70 28.93 -17.93 -3.78
CA ASN A 70 27.62 -17.54 -3.30
C ASN A 70 26.86 -18.75 -2.72
N GLU A 71 26.00 -18.50 -1.74
CA GLU A 71 25.10 -19.52 -1.21
C GLU A 71 24.00 -19.87 -2.23
N ILE A 72 23.77 -21.18 -2.44
CA ILE A 72 22.67 -21.64 -3.29
C ILE A 72 21.35 -21.38 -2.56
N PRO A 73 20.44 -20.58 -3.13
CA PRO A 73 19.15 -20.31 -2.49
C PRO A 73 18.31 -21.59 -2.43
N GLY A 74 17.86 -21.93 -1.24
CA GLY A 74 17.03 -23.10 -0.99
C GLY A 74 15.62 -22.74 -0.54
N LYS A 75 15.09 -23.52 0.40
CA LYS A 75 13.79 -23.24 1.03
C LYS A 75 13.90 -22.07 1.98
N SER A 76 12.99 -21.11 1.85
CA SER A 76 12.91 -19.95 2.76
C SER A 76 11.47 -19.63 3.15
N LEU A 77 11.31 -18.91 4.24
CA LEU A 77 10.01 -18.42 4.71
C LEU A 77 9.99 -16.89 4.63
N GLU A 78 9.02 -16.37 3.89
CA GLU A 78 8.69 -14.95 3.89
C GLU A 78 7.49 -14.73 4.82
N VAL A 79 7.63 -13.79 5.74
CA VAL A 79 6.62 -13.50 6.74
C VAL A 79 6.11 -12.08 6.56
N THR A 80 4.79 -11.92 6.42
CA THR A 80 4.14 -10.62 6.42
C THR A 80 3.48 -10.38 7.77
N LEU A 81 3.96 -9.39 8.50
CA LEU A 81 3.46 -9.05 9.84
C LEU A 81 2.05 -8.43 9.77
N PRO A 82 1.25 -8.59 10.84
CA PRO A 82 -0.06 -7.98 10.95
C PRO A 82 0.02 -6.45 10.88
N ARG A 83 -1.01 -5.85 10.29
CA ARG A 83 -1.22 -4.41 10.32
C ARG A 83 -2.68 -4.07 10.58
N ILE A 84 -2.93 -2.95 11.24
CA ILE A 84 -4.25 -2.47 11.60
C ILE A 84 -4.52 -1.17 10.85
N ILE A 85 -5.64 -1.10 10.15
CA ILE A 85 -6.12 0.10 9.48
C ILE A 85 -7.36 0.58 10.24
N LEU A 86 -7.29 1.81 10.75
CA LEU A 86 -8.44 2.50 11.33
C LEU A 86 -8.91 3.57 10.35
N ALA A 87 -10.18 3.55 10.00
CA ALA A 87 -10.77 4.46 9.04
C ALA A 87 -11.98 5.20 9.61
N ALA A 88 -12.12 6.47 9.25
CA ALA A 88 -13.28 7.28 9.52
C ALA A 88 -13.76 7.95 8.24
N LYS A 89 -15.01 7.69 7.87
CA LYS A 89 -15.65 8.17 6.65
C LYS A 89 -16.88 8.99 6.96
N ARG A 90 -17.08 10.08 6.24
CA ARG A 90 -18.27 10.94 6.35
C ARG A 90 -18.91 11.12 4.99
N LEU A 91 -20.23 10.87 4.91
CA LEU A 91 -21.06 11.18 3.76
C LEU A 91 -21.74 12.54 3.95
N THR A 92 -21.55 13.45 3.01
CA THR A 92 -22.15 14.78 2.97
C THR A 92 -22.95 14.93 1.68
N ALA A 93 -24.28 15.08 1.79
CA ALA A 93 -25.12 15.45 0.66
C ALA A 93 -24.95 16.96 0.39
N ILE A 94 -24.33 17.31 -0.74
CA ILE A 94 -24.17 18.69 -1.18
C ILE A 94 -25.48 19.19 -1.85
N SER A 95 -26.07 18.34 -2.66
CA SER A 95 -27.36 18.58 -3.30
C SER A 95 -28.12 17.27 -3.52
N GLN A 96 -29.32 17.32 -4.14
CA GLN A 96 -30.11 16.11 -4.46
C GLN A 96 -29.36 15.10 -5.36
N ASN A 97 -28.41 15.58 -6.16
CA ASN A 97 -27.68 14.77 -7.13
C ASN A 97 -26.18 14.69 -6.85
N LEU A 98 -25.67 15.39 -5.84
CA LEU A 98 -24.24 15.52 -5.59
C LEU A 98 -23.92 15.16 -4.14
N ASN A 99 -23.13 14.13 -3.96
CA ASN A 99 -22.66 13.64 -2.68
C ASN A 99 -21.13 13.74 -2.60
N LEU A 100 -20.64 14.15 -1.44
CA LEU A 100 -19.21 14.14 -1.11
C LEU A 100 -18.96 13.15 0.01
N VAL A 101 -18.03 12.25 -0.22
CA VAL A 101 -17.47 11.39 0.82
C VAL A 101 -16.08 11.90 1.15
N THR A 102 -15.81 12.08 2.44
CA THR A 102 -14.48 12.36 2.97
C THR A 102 -14.04 11.20 3.84
N GLU A 103 -12.80 10.75 3.71
CA GLU A 103 -12.24 9.62 4.44
C GLU A 103 -10.85 9.95 4.97
N ILE A 104 -10.56 9.49 6.16
CA ILE A 104 -9.23 9.51 6.76
C ILE A 104 -8.94 8.12 7.29
N ASP A 105 -7.77 7.61 6.95
CA ASP A 105 -7.29 6.31 7.40
C ASP A 105 -5.97 6.47 8.14
N LEU A 106 -5.74 5.61 9.13
CA LEU A 106 -4.47 5.43 9.82
C LEU A 106 -4.05 3.98 9.69
N ASN A 107 -2.95 3.75 9.01
CA ASN A 107 -2.38 2.42 8.79
C ASN A 107 -1.26 2.16 9.78
N PHE A 108 -1.54 1.37 10.81
CA PHE A 108 -0.59 1.00 11.87
C PHE A 108 0.16 -0.27 11.53
N THR A 109 1.47 -0.24 11.70
CA THR A 109 2.37 -1.40 11.60
C THR A 109 3.20 -1.52 12.86
N ALA A 110 3.48 -2.74 13.28
CA ALA A 110 4.30 -3.07 14.47
C ALA A 110 5.63 -3.73 14.09
N ASP A 111 6.17 -3.38 12.93
CA ASP A 111 7.41 -3.91 12.37
C ASP A 111 8.63 -2.99 12.62
N GLY A 112 8.49 -2.09 13.60
CA GLY A 112 9.54 -1.15 13.98
C GLY A 112 9.34 0.25 13.40
N ARG A 113 10.41 1.04 13.49
CA ARG A 113 10.43 2.42 13.02
C ARG A 113 10.45 2.49 11.50
N ARG A 114 9.46 3.14 10.92
CA ARG A 114 9.35 3.45 9.49
C ARG A 114 9.43 4.95 9.26
N ASN A 115 9.74 5.34 8.06
CA ASN A 115 9.84 6.74 7.64
C ASN A 115 8.45 7.36 7.36
N THR A 116 7.60 7.37 8.37
CA THR A 116 6.20 7.87 8.30
C THR A 116 5.99 9.06 9.22
N VAL A 117 4.86 9.75 9.06
CA VAL A 117 4.51 10.95 9.88
C VAL A 117 4.51 10.64 11.38
N ILE A 118 4.01 9.47 11.75
CA ILE A 118 3.96 9.01 13.14
C ILE A 118 4.85 7.79 13.25
N GLN A 119 5.95 7.90 13.99
CA GLN A 119 6.94 6.83 14.12
C GLN A 119 7.44 6.72 15.55
N SER A 120 7.69 5.49 15.95
CA SER A 120 8.37 5.12 17.21
C SER A 120 9.20 3.86 16.98
N ASP A 121 9.99 3.45 17.98
CA ASP A 121 10.84 2.26 17.86
C ASP A 121 10.02 0.96 17.71
N ASN A 122 8.77 0.96 18.18
CA ASN A 122 7.93 -0.24 18.23
C ASN A 122 6.79 -0.24 17.19
N PHE A 123 6.38 0.92 16.71
CA PHE A 123 5.26 1.04 15.76
C PHE A 123 5.41 2.28 14.89
N SER A 124 4.75 2.23 13.73
CA SER A 124 4.60 3.36 12.82
C SER A 124 3.15 3.50 12.38
N ALA A 125 2.72 4.73 12.08
CA ALA A 125 1.39 4.98 11.53
C ALA A 125 1.47 5.92 10.33
N ASP A 126 0.85 5.51 9.24
CA ASP A 126 0.79 6.24 7.98
C ASP A 126 -0.64 6.75 7.75
N PRO A 127 -0.87 8.08 7.80
CA PRO A 127 -2.16 8.68 7.53
C PRO A 127 -2.42 8.78 6.03
N THR A 128 -3.67 8.50 5.63
CA THR A 128 -4.17 8.67 4.27
C THR A 128 -5.45 9.48 4.27
N PHE A 129 -5.61 10.37 3.30
CA PHE A 129 -6.79 11.21 3.13
C PHE A 129 -7.42 10.95 1.77
N GLY A 130 -8.74 10.78 1.74
CA GLY A 130 -9.51 10.53 0.53
C GLY A 130 -10.74 11.39 0.40
N LEU A 131 -11.07 11.72 -0.86
CA LEU A 131 -12.28 12.42 -1.27
C LEU A 131 -12.94 11.64 -2.41
N ASP A 132 -14.26 11.51 -2.38
CA ASP A 132 -15.07 10.93 -3.47
C ASP A 132 -16.27 11.85 -3.72
N LEU A 133 -16.33 12.43 -4.90
CA LEU A 133 -17.44 13.27 -5.35
C LEU A 133 -18.31 12.45 -6.31
N GLY A 134 -19.51 12.06 -5.85
CA GLY A 134 -20.48 11.26 -6.60
C GLY A 134 -21.60 12.13 -7.18
N TYR A 135 -21.82 12.03 -8.49
CA TYR A 135 -22.94 12.67 -9.19
C TYR A 135 -23.99 11.65 -9.59
N LYS A 136 -25.24 11.82 -9.10
CA LYS A 136 -26.40 10.95 -9.34
C LYS A 136 -26.14 9.47 -9.04
N ASP A 137 -25.19 9.16 -8.13
CA ASP A 137 -24.71 7.81 -7.84
C ASP A 137 -24.27 7.01 -9.09
N LYS A 138 -23.83 7.73 -10.14
CA LYS A 138 -23.39 7.14 -11.41
C LYS A 138 -21.98 7.51 -11.79
N LEU A 139 -21.62 8.77 -11.61
CA LEU A 139 -20.28 9.27 -11.93
C LEU A 139 -19.55 9.62 -10.64
N PHE A 140 -18.30 9.25 -10.54
CA PHE A 140 -17.47 9.48 -9.37
C PHE A 140 -16.13 10.07 -9.79
N ILE A 141 -15.72 11.12 -9.09
CA ILE A 141 -14.37 11.70 -9.17
C ILE A 141 -13.76 11.53 -7.79
N ARG A 142 -12.57 10.93 -7.75
CA ARG A 142 -11.87 10.63 -6.50
C ARG A 142 -10.50 11.25 -6.49
N GLY A 143 -10.06 11.65 -5.31
CA GLY A 143 -8.71 12.13 -5.07
C GLY A 143 -8.25 11.66 -3.70
N GLY A 144 -6.96 11.43 -3.54
CA GLY A 144 -6.39 11.02 -2.27
C GLY A 144 -4.92 11.35 -2.16
N ILE A 145 -4.44 11.40 -0.93
CA ILE A 145 -3.03 11.60 -0.59
C ILE A 145 -2.69 10.57 0.48
N GLY A 146 -1.59 9.87 0.28
CA GLY A 146 -1.04 8.91 1.23
C GLY A 146 0.46 8.78 1.07
N ASN A 147 1.04 7.81 1.74
CA ASN A 147 2.47 7.54 1.70
C ASN A 147 3.31 8.80 2.00
N ILE A 148 2.93 9.51 3.08
CA ILE A 148 3.60 10.73 3.50
C ILE A 148 4.85 10.33 4.27
N GLN A 149 6.03 10.61 3.70
CA GLN A 149 7.32 10.15 4.21
C GLN A 149 8.33 11.28 4.23
N GLU A 150 9.28 11.20 5.16
CA GLU A 150 10.47 12.02 5.15
C GLU A 150 11.56 11.30 4.35
N ALA A 151 11.84 11.78 3.14
CA ALA A 151 12.91 11.25 2.30
C ALA A 151 14.21 11.98 2.61
N SER A 152 15.28 11.23 2.86
CA SER A 152 16.62 11.78 3.04
C SER A 152 17.38 11.61 1.72
N SER A 153 17.88 12.72 1.16
CA SER A 153 18.75 12.72 -0.01
C SER A 153 20.14 13.18 0.36
N LEU A 154 21.15 12.50 -0.18
CA LEU A 154 22.53 12.98 -0.14
C LEU A 154 22.66 14.11 -1.16
N VAL A 155 23.04 15.29 -0.72
CA VAL A 155 23.37 16.35 -1.65
C VAL A 155 24.67 15.98 -2.36
N PRO A 156 24.72 16.02 -3.71
CA PRO A 156 25.96 15.80 -4.42
C PRO A 156 27.00 16.83 -3.93
N ILE A 157 28.13 16.34 -3.48
CA ILE A 157 29.25 17.22 -3.10
C ILE A 157 29.68 17.95 -4.34
N ASP A 158 29.60 19.27 -4.33
CA ASP A 158 30.18 20.11 -5.40
C ASP A 158 31.71 20.04 -5.28
N LEU A 159 32.29 19.19 -6.12
CA LEU A 159 33.77 19.00 -6.17
C LEU A 159 34.55 20.25 -6.63
N SER A 160 33.86 21.35 -6.92
CA SER A 160 34.48 22.63 -7.27
C SER A 160 34.93 23.47 -6.07
N VAL A 161 34.59 23.04 -4.82
CA VAL A 161 35.01 23.73 -3.60
C VAL A 161 36.31 23.11 -3.09
N GLU A 162 37.36 23.92 -2.95
CA GLU A 162 38.73 23.47 -2.61
C GLU A 162 38.92 22.90 -1.19
N GLU A 163 37.92 22.94 -0.33
CA GLU A 163 37.95 22.25 0.97
C GLU A 163 36.72 21.32 1.09
N PRO A 164 36.83 20.01 0.84
CA PRO A 164 35.76 19.08 1.12
C PRO A 164 35.58 19.00 2.63
N SER A 165 34.53 19.65 3.16
CA SER A 165 34.05 19.30 4.50
C SER A 165 33.57 17.85 4.45
N ASN A 166 34.12 16.98 5.29
CA ASN A 166 33.71 15.58 5.42
C ASN A 166 32.31 15.44 6.05
N GLU A 167 31.50 16.48 6.05
CA GLU A 167 30.12 16.44 6.49
C GLU A 167 29.24 16.11 5.29
N GLU A 168 28.74 14.89 5.24
CA GLU A 168 27.63 14.51 4.39
C GLU A 168 26.42 15.38 4.75
N VAL A 169 26.11 16.35 3.90
CA VAL A 169 24.91 17.18 4.11
C VAL A 169 23.69 16.32 3.73
N ILE A 170 23.05 15.74 4.74
CA ILE A 170 21.79 15.03 4.58
C ILE A 170 20.67 16.07 4.58
N THR A 171 20.00 16.23 3.46
CA THR A 171 18.79 17.05 3.38
C THR A 171 17.59 16.13 3.48
N SER A 172 16.65 16.43 4.38
CA SER A 172 15.38 15.73 4.47
C SER A 172 14.27 16.53 3.80
N GLU A 173 13.47 15.88 2.98
CA GLU A 173 12.34 16.46 2.29
C GLU A 173 11.10 15.58 2.49
N TRP A 174 9.95 16.22 2.74
CA TRP A 174 8.68 15.51 2.85
C TRP A 174 8.16 15.16 1.47
N THR A 175 7.94 13.88 1.24
CA THR A 175 7.32 13.35 0.02
C THR A 175 5.91 12.84 0.33
N PHE A 176 5.03 12.88 -0.64
CA PHE A 176 3.68 12.34 -0.53
C PHE A 176 3.23 11.82 -1.89
N GLN A 177 2.29 10.89 -1.86
CA GLN A 177 1.78 10.22 -3.05
C GLN A 177 0.32 10.64 -3.31
N PRO A 178 0.07 11.55 -4.26
CA PRO A 178 -1.28 11.85 -4.70
C PRO A 178 -1.82 10.73 -5.60
N ASN A 179 -3.13 10.51 -5.51
CA ASN A 179 -3.86 9.54 -6.31
C ASN A 179 -5.11 10.19 -6.86
N PHE A 180 -5.48 9.83 -8.08
CA PHE A 180 -6.67 10.34 -8.74
C PHE A 180 -7.49 9.18 -9.31
N GLY A 181 -8.83 9.25 -9.24
CA GLY A 181 -9.70 8.19 -9.72
C GLY A 181 -10.97 8.69 -10.39
N LEU A 182 -11.45 7.90 -11.33
CA LEU A 182 -12.75 8.08 -11.98
C LEU A 182 -13.58 6.81 -11.84
N GLY A 183 -14.87 6.94 -11.60
CA GLY A 183 -15.80 5.82 -11.50
C GLY A 183 -17.05 6.04 -12.31
N LEU A 184 -17.55 4.96 -12.92
CA LEU A 184 -18.81 4.92 -13.66
C LEU A 184 -19.63 3.72 -13.18
N LYS A 185 -20.84 3.98 -12.66
CA LYS A 185 -21.77 2.95 -12.24
C LYS A 185 -22.96 2.88 -13.20
N LEU A 186 -23.11 1.72 -13.84
CA LEU A 186 -24.16 1.40 -14.81
C LEU A 186 -24.98 0.22 -14.27
N LYS A 187 -26.15 0.50 -13.67
CA LYS A 187 -27.01 -0.54 -13.05
C LYS A 187 -26.22 -1.38 -12.04
N ASN A 188 -25.89 -2.61 -12.39
CA ASN A 188 -25.15 -3.57 -11.59
C ASN A 188 -23.65 -3.69 -11.94
N ILE A 189 -23.15 -2.83 -12.84
CA ILE A 189 -21.73 -2.79 -13.22
C ILE A 189 -21.12 -1.48 -12.72
N THR A 190 -20.00 -1.55 -12.04
CA THR A 190 -19.19 -0.38 -11.70
C THR A 190 -17.83 -0.54 -12.37
N LEU A 191 -17.42 0.47 -13.12
CA LEU A 191 -16.11 0.59 -13.75
C LEU A 191 -15.34 1.66 -13.00
N ASP A 192 -14.16 1.33 -12.51
CA ASP A 192 -13.30 2.28 -11.84
C ASP A 192 -11.93 2.33 -12.54
N TYR A 193 -11.41 3.53 -12.66
CA TYR A 193 -10.05 3.82 -13.09
C TYR A 193 -9.33 4.60 -12.01
N ALA A 194 -8.09 4.27 -11.73
CA ALA A 194 -7.24 5.04 -10.85
C ALA A 194 -5.85 5.25 -11.46
N LEU A 195 -5.37 6.47 -11.33
CA LEU A 195 -3.99 6.87 -11.57
C LEU A 195 -3.33 7.04 -10.21
N THR A 196 -2.33 6.23 -9.94
CA THR A 196 -1.62 6.18 -8.65
C THR A 196 -0.13 6.38 -8.86
N ASP A 197 0.61 6.50 -7.77
CA ASP A 197 2.06 6.70 -7.79
C ASP A 197 2.48 8.00 -8.51
N ILE A 198 1.61 9.02 -8.47
CA ILE A 198 1.88 10.33 -9.02
C ILE A 198 2.70 11.12 -8.01
N GLY A 199 3.95 11.48 -8.33
CA GLY A 199 4.76 12.34 -7.47
C GLY A 199 6.19 11.85 -7.25
N ASN A 200 6.91 12.53 -6.37
CA ASN A 200 8.35 12.33 -6.17
C ASN A 200 8.71 11.16 -5.24
N ALA A 201 7.73 10.40 -4.74
CA ALA A 201 7.98 9.31 -3.81
C ALA A 201 8.63 8.07 -4.46
N SER A 202 8.72 8.04 -5.79
CA SER A 202 9.31 6.93 -6.54
C SER A 202 9.84 7.45 -7.88
N ASP A 203 11.01 7.04 -8.28
CA ASP A 203 11.53 7.21 -9.64
C ASP A 203 10.77 6.36 -10.68
N ALA A 204 9.80 5.57 -10.21
CA ALA A 204 8.97 4.73 -11.05
C ALA A 204 7.85 5.55 -11.71
N LEU A 205 7.49 5.13 -12.90
CA LEU A 205 6.36 5.64 -13.65
C LEU A 205 5.06 5.41 -12.85
N TYR A 206 4.11 6.34 -12.98
CA TYR A 206 2.76 6.23 -12.45
C TYR A 206 2.09 4.90 -12.81
N SER A 207 1.21 4.41 -11.93
CA SER A 207 0.45 3.17 -12.13
C SER A 207 -0.97 3.47 -12.58
N ASN A 208 -1.46 2.70 -13.56
CA ASN A 208 -2.84 2.74 -14.03
C ASN A 208 -3.57 1.48 -13.53
N VAL A 209 -4.66 1.67 -12.79
CA VAL A 209 -5.46 0.57 -12.25
C VAL A 209 -6.88 0.63 -12.81
N PHE A 210 -7.32 -0.45 -13.43
CA PHE A 210 -8.69 -0.63 -13.91
C PHE A 210 -9.38 -1.70 -13.08
N SER A 211 -10.62 -1.42 -12.66
CA SER A 211 -11.42 -2.35 -11.88
C SER A 211 -12.84 -2.45 -12.43
N ILE A 212 -13.37 -3.66 -12.47
CA ILE A 212 -14.75 -3.93 -12.84
C ILE A 212 -15.41 -4.67 -11.69
N ARG A 213 -16.52 -4.14 -11.19
CA ARG A 213 -17.32 -4.78 -10.13
C ARG A 213 -18.70 -5.10 -10.65
N LEU A 214 -19.13 -6.34 -10.44
CA LEU A 214 -20.49 -6.81 -10.72
C LEU A 214 -21.25 -6.96 -9.39
N SER A 215 -22.42 -6.33 -9.29
CA SER A 215 -23.34 -6.51 -8.16
C SER A 215 -24.46 -7.44 -8.62
N LEU A 216 -24.57 -8.61 -8.01
CA LEU A 216 -25.59 -9.64 -8.27
C LEU A 216 -26.85 -9.36 -7.48
#